data_a682e37582d3603e99c41c03e7031195
#
_entry.id   a682e37582d3603e99c41c03e7031195
#
_cell.length_a   1.000
_cell.length_b   1.000
_cell.length_c   1.000
_cell.angle_alpha   90.00
_cell.angle_beta   90.00
_cell.angle_gamma   90.00
#
_symmetry.space_group_name_H-M   'P 1'
#
loop_
_entity.id
_entity.type
_entity.pdbx_description
1 polymer ?
#
loop_
_entity_poly.entity_id
_entity_poly.type
_entity_poly.pdbx_seq_one_letter_code
_entity_poly.pdbx_strand_id
1 'polypeptide(L)'
;MLRLYQRKTPERNVPFTPPVAEQRLVLDTIVGLADLAASDRFAAADGDTVEAVLEGVGQFAAGEWAPLARIGDTVGAQWTADGVVMPAGYAAAYHAYVEGGWGTIGAPADWGGQGLPFALQTAVLETLGTANMGFALCPTLTVGAIEALQHHGSPAQQAAYLPHLSTGEWTGTMNLTEPQAGSDVGALRATATPRGDGTWSIKGTKIFISFGDHDMAPNIVHLVLARTPDAPAGTRGISLFLVPKYRLDANGAPGDFNDVRVVSIEHKMGLHASPTCVLSFGDHDSCVG
;
A
#
# COMPACT_ATOMS: atom_id res chain seq x y z
N MET A 1 39.45 -22.35 9.74
CA MET A 1 38.99 -22.93 11.01
C MET A 1 38.14 -21.90 11.74
N LEU A 2 36.84 -21.80 11.36
CA LEU A 2 35.84 -21.03 12.11
C LEU A 2 34.48 -21.71 11.86
N ARG A 3 34.31 -22.87 12.51
CA ARG A 3 33.01 -23.48 12.80
C ARG A 3 32.59 -22.95 14.17
N LEU A 4 31.86 -21.86 14.22
CA LEU A 4 31.29 -21.37 15.47
C LEU A 4 29.86 -20.91 15.24
N TYR A 5 29.01 -21.58 16.00
CA TYR A 5 27.63 -21.19 16.35
C TYR A 5 26.53 -21.30 15.29
N GLN A 6 26.26 -22.52 14.85
CA GLN A 6 24.88 -22.91 14.67
C GLN A 6 24.36 -23.50 16.00
N ARG A 7 24.11 -22.69 16.98
CA ARG A 7 23.14 -23.05 18.02
C ARG A 7 21.78 -22.93 17.37
N LYS A 8 21.17 -24.05 17.00
CA LYS A 8 19.72 -24.13 16.85
C LYS A 8 19.14 -23.81 18.22
N THR A 9 18.85 -22.55 18.49
CA THR A 9 17.92 -22.16 19.56
C THR A 9 16.61 -22.88 19.21
N PRO A 10 16.00 -23.64 20.11
CA PRO A 10 14.66 -24.16 19.88
C PRO A 10 13.77 -22.95 19.61
N GLU A 11 13.15 -22.94 18.44
CA GLU A 11 12.22 -21.90 18.04
C GLU A 11 11.09 -21.90 19.07
N ARG A 12 11.12 -20.97 20.00
CA ARG A 12 9.96 -20.63 20.81
C ARG A 12 9.02 -19.94 19.82
N ASN A 13 8.04 -20.67 19.35
CA ASN A 13 6.90 -20.08 18.65
C ASN A 13 6.14 -19.26 19.71
N VAL A 14 6.55 -18.02 19.91
CA VAL A 14 5.82 -17.10 20.78
C VAL A 14 4.59 -16.70 19.98
N PRO A 15 3.37 -17.08 20.41
CA PRO A 15 2.17 -16.69 19.70
C PRO A 15 2.07 -15.16 19.68
N PHE A 16 1.65 -14.60 18.56
CA PHE A 16 1.35 -13.17 18.46
C PHE A 16 0.25 -12.80 19.47
N THR A 17 0.50 -11.73 20.23
CA THR A 17 -0.48 -11.16 21.17
C THR A 17 -0.72 -9.72 20.76
N PRO A 18 -1.96 -9.34 20.41
CA PRO A 18 -2.28 -7.97 20.03
C PRO A 18 -2.02 -6.99 21.19
N PRO A 19 -1.43 -5.80 20.93
CA PRO A 19 -1.10 -4.82 21.96
C PRO A 19 -2.31 -3.91 22.30
N VAL A 20 -3.51 -4.49 22.51
CA VAL A 20 -4.77 -3.75 22.68
C VAL A 20 -4.73 -2.81 23.88
N ALA A 21 -4.20 -3.27 25.01
CA ALA A 21 -4.15 -2.47 26.24
C ALA A 21 -3.22 -1.25 26.09
N GLU A 22 -2.07 -1.44 25.45
CA GLU A 22 -1.09 -0.37 25.18
C GLU A 22 -1.65 0.63 24.19
N GLN A 23 -2.28 0.16 23.12
CA GLN A 23 -2.94 1.01 22.12
C GLN A 23 -4.06 1.82 22.76
N ARG A 24 -4.89 1.20 23.60
CA ARG A 24 -5.95 1.88 24.33
C ARG A 24 -5.39 2.99 25.22
N LEU A 25 -4.34 2.70 25.98
CA LEU A 25 -3.68 3.71 26.82
C LEU A 25 -3.20 4.92 25.99
N VAL A 26 -2.57 4.69 24.85
CA VAL A 26 -2.07 5.77 23.96
C VAL A 26 -3.25 6.58 23.38
N LEU A 27 -4.26 5.90 22.86
CA LEU A 27 -5.43 6.55 22.25
C LEU A 27 -6.20 7.40 23.28
N ASP A 28 -6.38 6.91 24.50
CA ASP A 28 -7.14 7.61 25.54
C ASP A 28 -6.35 8.76 26.17
N THR A 29 -5.04 8.58 26.44
CA THR A 29 -4.28 9.54 27.26
C THR A 29 -3.40 10.50 26.47
N ILE A 30 -2.91 10.09 25.29
CA ILE A 30 -2.00 10.91 24.48
C ILE A 30 -2.75 11.51 23.29
N VAL A 31 -3.53 10.72 22.55
CA VAL A 31 -4.29 11.19 21.40
C VAL A 31 -5.53 11.96 21.83
N GLY A 32 -6.15 11.61 22.98
CA GLY A 32 -7.39 12.23 23.43
C GLY A 32 -8.57 11.83 22.54
N LEU A 33 -8.70 10.54 22.19
CA LEU A 33 -9.69 10.06 21.25
C LEU A 33 -11.13 10.40 21.66
N ALA A 34 -11.42 10.47 22.96
CA ALA A 34 -12.71 10.90 23.48
C ALA A 34 -13.07 12.35 23.08
N ASP A 35 -12.09 13.24 23.03
CA ASP A 35 -12.31 14.63 22.56
C ASP A 35 -12.59 14.68 21.06
N LEU A 36 -11.97 13.82 20.27
CA LEU A 36 -12.29 13.66 18.83
C LEU A 36 -13.71 13.13 18.64
N ALA A 37 -14.11 12.10 19.41
CA ALA A 37 -15.44 11.52 19.37
C ALA A 37 -16.56 12.48 19.81
N ALA A 38 -16.24 13.52 20.59
CA ALA A 38 -17.17 14.58 20.94
C ALA A 38 -17.53 15.52 19.78
N SER A 39 -16.79 15.46 18.66
CA SER A 39 -17.10 16.19 17.44
C SER A 39 -18.12 15.46 16.57
N ASP A 40 -19.00 16.18 15.87
CA ASP A 40 -19.98 15.60 14.94
C ASP A 40 -19.29 14.72 13.88
N ARG A 41 -18.10 15.10 13.45
CA ARG A 41 -17.33 14.37 12.42
C ARG A 41 -16.96 12.96 12.85
N PHE A 42 -16.64 12.74 14.12
CA PHE A 42 -16.12 11.49 14.65
C PHE A 42 -16.99 10.88 15.75
N ALA A 43 -18.27 11.27 15.82
CA ALA A 43 -19.20 10.78 16.84
C ALA A 43 -19.35 9.24 16.84
N ALA A 44 -19.08 8.58 15.72
CA ALA A 44 -19.08 7.13 15.63
C ALA A 44 -17.85 6.45 16.28
N ALA A 45 -16.80 7.20 16.64
CA ALA A 45 -15.61 6.68 17.32
C ALA A 45 -15.76 6.68 18.85
N ASP A 46 -16.91 6.23 19.34
CA ASP A 46 -17.15 6.07 20.78
C ASP A 46 -16.29 4.94 21.38
N GLY A 47 -16.30 4.85 22.72
CA GLY A 47 -15.45 3.90 23.44
C GLY A 47 -15.68 2.42 23.05
N ASP A 48 -16.95 2.06 22.82
CA ASP A 48 -17.33 0.69 22.46
C ASP A 48 -16.87 0.35 21.03
N THR A 49 -17.04 1.29 20.09
CA THR A 49 -16.56 1.15 18.71
C THR A 49 -15.03 1.01 18.66
N VAL A 50 -14.31 1.84 19.41
CA VAL A 50 -12.85 1.78 19.48
C VAL A 50 -12.38 0.43 20.01
N GLU A 51 -12.99 -0.04 21.11
CA GLU A 51 -12.66 -1.34 21.69
C GLU A 51 -12.94 -2.50 20.72
N ALA A 52 -14.11 -2.49 20.07
CA ALA A 52 -14.47 -3.50 19.09
C ALA A 52 -13.50 -3.54 17.90
N VAL A 53 -13.03 -2.38 17.41
CA VAL A 53 -12.04 -2.29 16.32
C VAL A 53 -10.69 -2.85 16.78
N LEU A 54 -10.18 -2.47 17.95
CA LEU A 54 -8.87 -2.94 18.45
C LEU A 54 -8.86 -4.45 18.73
N GLU A 55 -9.91 -4.95 19.40
CA GLU A 55 -10.03 -6.39 19.66
C GLU A 55 -10.24 -7.18 18.37
N GLY A 56 -11.12 -6.69 17.49
CA GLY A 56 -11.41 -7.34 16.22
C GLY A 56 -10.19 -7.45 15.31
N VAL A 57 -9.44 -6.34 15.11
CA VAL A 57 -8.20 -6.38 14.32
C VAL A 57 -7.13 -7.24 14.99
N GLY A 58 -7.09 -7.26 16.34
CA GLY A 58 -6.19 -8.12 17.09
C GLY A 58 -6.45 -9.60 16.83
N GLN A 59 -7.71 -10.02 16.87
CA GLN A 59 -8.12 -11.40 16.56
C GLN A 59 -7.83 -11.75 15.10
N PHE A 60 -8.17 -10.86 14.17
CA PHE A 60 -7.88 -11.01 12.76
C PHE A 60 -6.37 -11.18 12.49
N ALA A 61 -5.56 -10.29 13.06
CA ALA A 61 -4.11 -10.32 12.90
C ALA A 61 -3.49 -11.61 13.45
N ALA A 62 -3.98 -12.09 14.61
CA ALA A 62 -3.52 -13.32 15.22
C ALA A 62 -3.92 -14.58 14.41
N GLY A 63 -5.12 -14.58 13.81
CA GLY A 63 -5.65 -15.71 13.05
C GLY A 63 -5.13 -15.79 11.62
N GLU A 64 -5.06 -14.65 10.93
CA GLU A 64 -4.83 -14.60 9.48
C GLU A 64 -3.40 -14.17 9.09
N TRP A 65 -2.81 -13.18 9.77
CA TRP A 65 -1.56 -12.56 9.33
C TRP A 65 -0.32 -13.07 10.06
N ALA A 66 -0.39 -13.24 11.38
CA ALA A 66 0.74 -13.73 12.17
C ALA A 66 1.22 -15.12 11.74
N PRO A 67 0.32 -16.09 11.41
CA PRO A 67 0.75 -17.40 10.94
C PRO A 67 1.57 -17.38 9.65
N LEU A 68 1.37 -16.35 8.81
CA LEU A 68 2.05 -16.19 7.54
C LEU A 68 3.43 -15.51 7.65
N ALA A 69 3.79 -14.94 8.81
CA ALA A 69 5.04 -14.21 8.97
C ALA A 69 6.26 -15.08 8.64
N ARG A 70 6.26 -16.35 9.06
CA ARG A 70 7.38 -17.27 8.82
C ARG A 70 7.52 -17.65 7.34
N ILE A 71 6.44 -18.03 6.67
CA ILE A 71 6.51 -18.36 5.24
C ILE A 71 6.88 -17.12 4.43
N GLY A 72 6.39 -15.94 4.84
CA GLY A 72 6.77 -14.66 4.27
C GLY A 72 8.26 -14.36 4.35
N ASP A 73 8.90 -14.73 5.46
CA ASP A 73 10.35 -14.51 5.63
C ASP A 73 11.20 -15.59 4.95
N THR A 74 10.77 -16.85 4.97
CA THR A 74 11.58 -17.97 4.47
C THR A 74 11.41 -18.24 2.98
N VAL A 75 10.22 -18.00 2.40
CA VAL A 75 9.93 -18.14 0.98
C VAL A 75 9.99 -16.78 0.29
N GLY A 76 9.32 -15.79 0.86
CA GLY A 76 9.23 -14.44 0.30
C GLY A 76 8.41 -14.35 -0.99
N ALA A 77 8.25 -13.13 -1.49
CA ALA A 77 7.68 -12.87 -2.80
C ALA A 77 8.63 -13.35 -3.90
N GLN A 78 8.10 -13.90 -4.99
CA GLN A 78 8.88 -14.46 -6.09
C GLN A 78 8.57 -13.69 -7.39
N TRP A 79 9.61 -13.25 -8.09
CA TRP A 79 9.46 -12.67 -9.41
C TRP A 79 9.45 -13.78 -10.47
N THR A 80 8.50 -13.70 -11.39
CA THR A 80 8.33 -14.60 -12.53
C THR A 80 8.19 -13.81 -13.82
N ALA A 81 8.16 -14.49 -14.96
CA ALA A 81 7.92 -13.84 -16.26
C ALA A 81 6.52 -13.17 -16.34
N ASP A 82 5.56 -13.64 -15.55
CA ASP A 82 4.17 -13.15 -15.54
C ASP A 82 3.91 -12.10 -14.45
N GLY A 83 4.91 -11.79 -13.62
CA GLY A 83 4.81 -10.82 -12.53
C GLY A 83 5.29 -11.39 -11.19
N VAL A 84 4.89 -10.75 -10.10
CA VAL A 84 5.26 -11.14 -8.74
C VAL A 84 4.17 -12.02 -8.13
N VAL A 85 4.59 -13.19 -7.63
CA VAL A 85 3.75 -14.14 -6.92
C VAL A 85 4.05 -14.07 -5.42
N MET A 86 3.03 -13.92 -4.62
CA MET A 86 3.13 -13.87 -3.17
C MET A 86 3.24 -15.27 -2.56
N PRO A 87 3.81 -15.42 -1.34
CA PRO A 87 3.84 -16.71 -0.66
C PRO A 87 2.44 -17.29 -0.46
N ALA A 88 2.37 -18.61 -0.37
CA ALA A 88 1.09 -19.32 -0.16
C ALA A 88 0.33 -18.77 1.06
N GLY A 89 -0.97 -18.53 0.90
CA GLY A 89 -1.86 -17.98 1.92
C GLY A 89 -1.99 -16.45 1.91
N TYR A 90 -1.05 -15.72 1.32
CA TYR A 90 -1.09 -14.25 1.33
C TYR A 90 -2.30 -13.68 0.60
N ALA A 91 -2.62 -14.18 -0.59
CA ALA A 91 -3.80 -13.72 -1.33
C ALA A 91 -5.10 -13.96 -0.57
N ALA A 92 -5.26 -15.15 0.04
CA ALA A 92 -6.45 -15.45 0.86
C ALA A 92 -6.55 -14.55 2.09
N ALA A 93 -5.44 -14.32 2.80
CA ALA A 93 -5.40 -13.44 3.96
C ALA A 93 -5.62 -11.95 3.59
N TYR A 94 -5.21 -11.54 2.39
CA TYR A 94 -5.53 -10.21 1.86
C TYR A 94 -7.02 -10.07 1.54
N HIS A 95 -7.63 -11.07 0.92
CA HIS A 95 -9.08 -11.07 0.69
C HIS A 95 -9.87 -11.02 2.01
N ALA A 96 -9.45 -11.79 3.02
CA ALA A 96 -10.06 -11.72 4.35
C ALA A 96 -9.90 -10.33 5.00
N TYR A 97 -8.77 -9.62 4.77
CA TYR A 97 -8.57 -8.23 5.18
C TYR A 97 -9.59 -7.29 4.52
N VAL A 98 -9.82 -7.44 3.22
CA VAL A 98 -10.80 -6.66 2.45
C VAL A 98 -12.22 -6.97 2.93
N GLU A 99 -12.59 -8.24 3.02
CA GLU A 99 -13.92 -8.69 3.49
C GLU A 99 -14.22 -8.25 4.93
N GLY A 100 -13.21 -8.25 5.79
CA GLY A 100 -13.30 -7.75 7.16
C GLY A 100 -13.38 -6.22 7.28
N GLY A 101 -13.20 -5.48 6.18
CA GLY A 101 -13.28 -4.02 6.16
C GLY A 101 -12.13 -3.31 6.88
N TRP A 102 -11.01 -3.98 7.14
CA TRP A 102 -9.90 -3.40 7.91
C TRP A 102 -9.20 -2.23 7.19
N GLY A 103 -9.29 -2.15 5.86
CA GLY A 103 -8.81 -1.02 5.06
C GLY A 103 -9.71 0.20 5.13
N THR A 104 -10.99 0.01 5.50
CA THR A 104 -12.01 1.07 5.42
C THR A 104 -12.03 2.00 6.64
N ILE A 105 -11.35 1.65 7.74
CA ILE A 105 -11.47 2.32 9.06
C ILE A 105 -11.33 3.85 8.96
N GLY A 106 -10.23 4.35 8.43
CA GLY A 106 -9.98 5.79 8.26
C GLY A 106 -10.33 6.33 6.87
N ALA A 107 -10.72 5.47 5.94
CA ALA A 107 -11.05 5.88 4.58
C ALA A 107 -12.34 6.72 4.55
N PRO A 108 -12.49 7.63 3.56
CA PRO A 108 -13.64 8.53 3.49
C PRO A 108 -14.97 7.79 3.33
N ALA A 109 -15.99 8.19 4.10
CA ALA A 109 -17.31 7.57 4.07
C ALA A 109 -18.00 7.68 2.69
N ASP A 110 -17.80 8.78 1.97
CA ASP A 110 -18.33 9.01 0.63
C ASP A 110 -17.83 7.97 -0.40
N TRP A 111 -16.73 7.28 -0.09
CA TRP A 111 -16.08 6.31 -0.96
C TRP A 111 -16.03 4.89 -0.37
N GLY A 112 -16.99 4.58 0.52
CA GLY A 112 -17.10 3.24 1.11
C GLY A 112 -16.23 3.00 2.34
N GLY A 113 -15.56 4.04 2.87
CA GLY A 113 -14.87 4.01 4.15
C GLY A 113 -15.80 4.19 5.35
N GLN A 114 -15.26 4.04 6.55
CA GLN A 114 -15.98 4.26 7.81
C GLN A 114 -15.82 5.69 8.35
N GLY A 115 -14.88 6.47 7.82
CA GLY A 115 -14.63 7.86 8.22
C GLY A 115 -14.19 8.03 9.67
N LEU A 116 -13.68 6.96 10.31
CA LEU A 116 -13.20 7.01 11.69
C LEU A 116 -11.86 7.76 11.77
N PRO A 117 -11.45 8.21 12.97
CA PRO A 117 -10.20 8.96 13.13
C PRO A 117 -8.98 8.23 12.59
N PHE A 118 -8.09 8.96 11.92
CA PHE A 118 -6.83 8.41 11.40
C PHE A 118 -5.95 7.78 12.49
N ALA A 119 -6.05 8.26 13.74
CA ALA A 119 -5.39 7.63 14.88
C ALA A 119 -5.83 6.18 15.10
N LEU A 120 -7.13 5.88 14.92
CA LEU A 120 -7.63 4.50 15.01
C LEU A 120 -7.17 3.65 13.82
N GLN A 121 -7.17 4.20 12.61
CA GLN A 121 -6.57 3.54 11.43
C GLN A 121 -5.08 3.23 11.67
N THR A 122 -4.35 4.13 12.33
CA THR A 122 -2.93 3.92 12.67
C THR A 122 -2.77 2.76 13.64
N ALA A 123 -3.63 2.64 14.66
CA ALA A 123 -3.60 1.52 15.58
C ALA A 123 -3.91 0.17 14.89
N VAL A 124 -4.83 0.16 13.91
CA VAL A 124 -5.09 -1.00 13.06
C VAL A 124 -3.83 -1.41 12.28
N LEU A 125 -3.18 -0.44 11.60
CA LEU A 125 -1.95 -0.71 10.85
C LEU A 125 -0.79 -1.16 11.74
N GLU A 126 -0.68 -0.61 12.97
CA GLU A 126 0.30 -1.04 13.97
C GLU A 126 0.10 -2.51 14.35
N THR A 127 -1.15 -2.91 14.64
CA THR A 127 -1.49 -4.30 14.98
C THR A 127 -1.14 -5.25 13.84
N LEU A 128 -1.52 -4.91 12.61
CA LEU A 128 -1.19 -5.69 11.42
C LEU A 128 0.33 -5.74 11.17
N GLY A 129 1.02 -4.61 11.33
CA GLY A 129 2.47 -4.53 11.19
C GLY A 129 3.22 -5.33 12.24
N THR A 130 2.75 -5.33 13.49
CA THR A 130 3.31 -6.13 14.58
C THR A 130 3.13 -7.63 14.32
N ALA A 131 2.01 -8.02 13.73
CA ALA A 131 1.75 -9.41 13.33
C ALA A 131 2.60 -9.85 12.13
N ASN A 132 2.70 -9.01 11.10
CA ASN A 132 3.44 -9.32 9.86
C ASN A 132 3.80 -8.03 9.11
N MET A 133 4.92 -7.41 9.47
CA MET A 133 5.37 -6.15 8.84
C MET A 133 5.58 -6.29 7.33
N GLY A 134 6.12 -7.42 6.86
CA GLY A 134 6.33 -7.65 5.43
C GLY A 134 5.02 -7.59 4.61
N PHE A 135 3.91 -7.94 5.23
CA PHE A 135 2.58 -7.87 4.62
C PHE A 135 1.94 -6.48 4.79
N ALA A 136 2.03 -5.90 5.99
CA ALA A 136 1.36 -4.65 6.34
C ALA A 136 1.81 -3.44 5.52
N LEU A 137 2.98 -3.50 4.87
CA LEU A 137 3.42 -2.44 3.96
C LEU A 137 2.47 -2.25 2.77
N CYS A 138 1.76 -3.28 2.32
CA CYS A 138 0.79 -3.17 1.24
C CYS A 138 -0.37 -2.21 1.58
N PRO A 139 -1.20 -2.44 2.61
CA PRO A 139 -2.26 -1.50 2.97
C PRO A 139 -1.74 -0.14 3.44
N THR A 140 -0.56 -0.07 4.06
CA THR A 140 0.02 1.21 4.48
C THR A 140 0.26 2.15 3.30
N LEU A 141 0.75 1.64 2.16
CA LEU A 141 0.93 2.43 0.94
C LEU A 141 -0.41 2.83 0.32
N THR A 142 -1.41 1.95 0.38
CA THR A 142 -2.76 2.23 -0.12
C THR A 142 -3.42 3.39 0.63
N VAL A 143 -3.26 3.46 1.96
CA VAL A 143 -3.73 4.63 2.75
C VAL A 143 -3.11 5.92 2.24
N GLY A 144 -1.80 5.94 1.97
CA GLY A 144 -1.14 7.12 1.39
C GLY A 144 -1.66 7.50 0.00
N ALA A 145 -2.02 6.51 -0.83
CA ALA A 145 -2.61 6.74 -2.15
C ALA A 145 -4.02 7.33 -2.04
N ILE A 146 -4.85 6.86 -1.10
CA ILE A 146 -6.19 7.40 -0.81
C ILE A 146 -6.07 8.88 -0.41
N GLU A 147 -5.19 9.19 0.55
CA GLU A 147 -4.97 10.59 1.01
C GLU A 147 -4.55 11.50 -0.13
N ALA A 148 -3.58 11.09 -0.95
CA ALA A 148 -3.12 11.89 -2.07
C ALA A 148 -4.24 12.14 -3.09
N LEU A 149 -5.02 11.11 -3.40
CA LEU A 149 -6.10 11.19 -4.38
C LEU A 149 -7.29 12.03 -3.87
N GLN A 150 -7.64 11.86 -2.59
CA GLN A 150 -8.71 12.63 -1.95
C GLN A 150 -8.44 14.13 -1.97
N HIS A 151 -7.20 14.53 -1.72
CA HIS A 151 -6.84 15.95 -1.63
C HIS A 151 -6.45 16.58 -2.96
N HIS A 152 -5.98 15.82 -3.93
CA HIS A 152 -5.37 16.36 -5.14
C HIS A 152 -5.95 15.79 -6.44
N GLY A 153 -6.71 14.70 -6.38
CA GLY A 153 -7.37 14.12 -7.54
C GLY A 153 -8.52 14.98 -8.06
N SER A 154 -8.74 14.96 -9.37
CA SER A 154 -9.97 15.52 -9.95
C SER A 154 -11.20 14.71 -9.51
N PRO A 155 -12.43 15.28 -9.56
CA PRO A 155 -13.64 14.52 -9.24
C PRO A 155 -13.79 13.22 -10.04
N ALA A 156 -13.36 13.22 -11.31
CA ALA A 156 -13.40 12.03 -12.16
C ALA A 156 -12.39 10.95 -11.69
N GLN A 157 -11.19 11.34 -11.31
CA GLN A 157 -10.20 10.43 -10.76
C GLN A 157 -10.63 9.87 -9.39
N GLN A 158 -11.17 10.72 -8.53
CA GLN A 158 -11.70 10.29 -7.24
C GLN A 158 -12.81 9.25 -7.42
N ALA A 159 -13.78 9.52 -8.28
CA ALA A 159 -14.88 8.61 -8.55
C ALA A 159 -14.44 7.27 -9.17
N ALA A 160 -13.37 7.28 -9.98
CA ALA A 160 -12.86 6.08 -10.64
C ALA A 160 -12.03 5.18 -9.72
N TYR A 161 -11.28 5.75 -8.75
CA TYR A 161 -10.28 5.00 -8.01
C TYR A 161 -10.55 4.89 -6.51
N LEU A 162 -11.12 5.94 -5.86
CA LEU A 162 -11.30 5.94 -4.40
C LEU A 162 -12.21 4.83 -3.88
N PRO A 163 -13.33 4.45 -4.54
CA PRO A 163 -14.16 3.34 -4.05
C PRO A 163 -13.38 2.03 -3.90
N HIS A 164 -12.55 1.69 -4.87
CA HIS A 164 -11.76 0.46 -4.88
C HIS A 164 -10.54 0.51 -3.94
N LEU A 165 -9.89 1.67 -3.84
CA LEU A 165 -8.76 1.85 -2.90
C LEU A 165 -9.25 1.89 -1.45
N SER A 166 -10.36 2.57 -1.16
CA SER A 166 -10.92 2.71 0.19
C SER A 166 -11.37 1.37 0.78
N THR A 167 -11.92 0.50 -0.04
CA THR A 167 -12.30 -0.87 0.37
C THR A 167 -11.11 -1.82 0.45
N GLY A 168 -9.97 -1.46 -0.16
CA GLY A 168 -8.80 -2.32 -0.31
C GLY A 168 -8.91 -3.33 -1.45
N GLU A 169 -9.98 -3.29 -2.25
CA GLU A 169 -10.11 -4.14 -3.44
C GLU A 169 -8.93 -3.95 -4.39
N TRP A 170 -8.50 -2.70 -4.59
CA TRP A 170 -7.26 -2.37 -5.28
C TRP A 170 -6.24 -1.82 -4.30
N THR A 171 -4.96 -1.96 -4.67
CA THR A 171 -3.86 -1.44 -3.87
C THR A 171 -3.25 -0.20 -4.50
N GLY A 172 -2.64 0.65 -3.67
CA GLY A 172 -1.92 1.83 -4.11
C GLY A 172 -0.43 1.73 -3.83
N THR A 173 0.39 2.35 -4.68
CA THR A 173 1.85 2.43 -4.48
C THR A 173 2.35 3.83 -4.76
N MET A 174 3.51 4.18 -4.19
CA MET A 174 4.19 5.44 -4.46
C MET A 174 5.50 5.20 -5.21
N ASN A 175 5.65 5.81 -6.38
CA ASN A 175 6.76 5.61 -7.31
C ASN A 175 7.57 6.91 -7.44
N LEU A 176 8.52 7.13 -6.50
CA LEU A 176 9.39 8.29 -6.46
C LEU A 176 10.76 8.00 -7.06
N THR A 177 11.44 7.02 -6.47
CA THR A 177 12.88 6.80 -6.57
C THR A 177 13.29 6.27 -7.95
N GLU A 178 14.36 6.82 -8.48
CA GLU A 178 15.04 6.36 -9.69
C GLU A 178 16.50 6.03 -9.37
N PRO A 179 17.23 5.29 -10.23
CA PRO A 179 18.62 4.91 -9.95
C PRO A 179 19.54 6.09 -9.60
N GLN A 180 19.30 7.28 -10.16
CA GLN A 180 20.08 8.49 -9.92
C GLN A 180 19.39 9.49 -8.98
N ALA A 181 18.14 9.22 -8.56
CA ALA A 181 17.29 10.16 -7.83
C ALA A 181 16.60 9.47 -6.66
N GLY A 182 17.28 9.37 -5.53
CA GLY A 182 16.75 8.89 -4.26
C GLY A 182 16.51 10.05 -3.30
N SER A 183 17.51 10.43 -2.49
CA SER A 183 17.41 11.60 -1.61
C SER A 183 17.26 12.91 -2.38
N ASP A 184 17.93 13.05 -3.51
CA ASP A 184 17.68 14.15 -4.46
C ASP A 184 16.60 13.73 -5.49
N VAL A 185 15.34 13.77 -5.07
CA VAL A 185 14.20 13.51 -5.95
C VAL A 185 14.13 14.52 -7.10
N GLY A 186 14.68 15.73 -6.91
CA GLY A 186 14.79 16.75 -7.95
C GLY A 186 15.53 16.32 -9.20
N ALA A 187 16.37 15.28 -9.12
CA ALA A 187 17.14 14.72 -10.23
C ALA A 187 16.39 13.64 -11.03
N LEU A 188 15.11 13.37 -10.76
CA LEU A 188 14.32 12.37 -11.49
C LEU A 188 14.22 12.71 -12.99
N ARG A 189 14.18 11.66 -13.82
CA ARG A 189 14.20 11.73 -15.29
C ARG A 189 12.98 11.11 -15.96
N ALA A 190 12.13 10.39 -15.23
CA ALA A 190 10.87 9.87 -15.77
C ALA A 190 10.07 11.02 -16.41
N THR A 191 9.48 10.77 -17.57
CA THR A 191 8.76 11.77 -18.36
C THR A 191 7.29 11.44 -18.48
N ALA A 192 6.48 12.50 -18.59
CA ALA A 192 5.07 12.42 -18.93
C ALA A 192 4.82 13.34 -20.13
N THR A 193 4.42 12.78 -21.26
CA THR A 193 4.17 13.51 -22.51
C THR A 193 2.66 13.53 -22.80
N PRO A 194 2.03 14.70 -23.06
CA PRO A 194 0.60 14.78 -23.30
C PRO A 194 0.19 14.02 -24.57
N ARG A 195 -0.92 13.29 -24.50
CA ARG A 195 -1.45 12.49 -25.62
C ARG A 195 -2.53 13.24 -26.44
N GLY A 196 -2.99 14.39 -25.97
CA GLY A 196 -4.02 15.17 -26.64
C GLY A 196 -5.46 14.79 -26.29
N ASP A 197 -5.67 13.72 -25.53
CA ASP A 197 -6.97 13.24 -25.04
C ASP A 197 -7.19 13.52 -23.53
N GLY A 198 -6.30 14.32 -22.93
CA GLY A 198 -6.31 14.61 -21.49
C GLY A 198 -5.49 13.62 -20.66
N THR A 199 -4.95 12.58 -21.27
CA THR A 199 -4.05 11.61 -20.66
C THR A 199 -2.59 11.86 -21.04
N TRP A 200 -1.69 11.14 -20.38
CA TRP A 200 -0.24 11.30 -20.55
C TRP A 200 0.43 9.97 -20.87
N SER A 201 1.41 9.99 -21.75
CA SER A 201 2.32 8.85 -21.96
C SER A 201 3.42 8.93 -20.93
N ILE A 202 3.53 7.91 -20.08
CA ILE A 202 4.51 7.83 -19.00
C ILE A 202 5.69 6.95 -19.45
N LYS A 203 6.92 7.44 -19.24
CA LYS A 203 8.13 6.69 -19.58
C LYS A 203 9.23 6.87 -18.53
N GLY A 204 9.82 5.77 -18.07
CA GLY A 204 10.93 5.79 -17.14
C GLY A 204 11.02 4.53 -16.28
N THR A 205 12.04 4.49 -15.42
CA THR A 205 12.28 3.38 -14.51
C THR A 205 12.23 3.88 -13.08
N LYS A 206 11.48 3.19 -12.25
CA LYS A 206 11.40 3.43 -10.80
C LYS A 206 11.97 2.25 -10.04
N ILE A 207 12.72 2.52 -8.96
CA ILE A 207 13.36 1.50 -8.14
C ILE A 207 12.88 1.57 -6.68
N PHE A 208 13.03 0.48 -5.96
CA PHE A 208 12.62 0.35 -4.56
C PHE A 208 11.13 0.55 -4.33
N ILE A 209 10.30 0.13 -5.30
CA ILE A 209 8.85 0.27 -5.19
C ILE A 209 8.27 -0.89 -4.40
N SER A 210 7.90 -0.61 -3.15
CA SER A 210 7.26 -1.58 -2.27
C SER A 210 5.88 -1.95 -2.83
N PHE A 211 5.59 -3.25 -2.89
CA PHE A 211 4.37 -3.79 -3.48
C PHE A 211 4.07 -3.25 -4.88
N GLY A 212 5.12 -2.94 -5.65
CA GLY A 212 5.00 -2.48 -7.03
C GLY A 212 4.32 -3.48 -7.95
N ASP A 213 4.35 -4.76 -7.59
CA ASP A 213 3.57 -5.81 -8.21
C ASP A 213 3.28 -6.93 -7.21
N HIS A 214 2.15 -7.61 -7.39
CA HIS A 214 1.71 -8.77 -6.61
C HIS A 214 0.43 -9.36 -7.22
N ASP A 215 0.04 -10.56 -6.78
CA ASP A 215 -1.13 -11.32 -7.23
C ASP A 215 -2.31 -11.34 -6.24
N MET A 216 -2.35 -10.39 -5.27
CA MET A 216 -3.37 -10.37 -4.21
C MET A 216 -4.60 -9.53 -4.55
N ALA A 217 -4.49 -8.58 -5.49
CA ALA A 217 -5.56 -7.67 -5.87
C ALA A 217 -5.70 -7.60 -7.41
N PRO A 218 -6.91 -7.33 -7.94
CA PRO A 218 -7.15 -7.28 -9.37
C PRO A 218 -6.49 -6.09 -10.08
N ASN A 219 -6.18 -5.02 -9.34
CA ASN A 219 -5.45 -3.87 -9.89
C ASN A 219 -4.53 -3.24 -8.85
N ILE A 220 -3.51 -2.55 -9.34
CA ILE A 220 -2.58 -1.74 -8.55
C ILE A 220 -2.56 -0.33 -9.15
N VAL A 221 -2.78 0.69 -8.34
CA VAL A 221 -2.74 2.09 -8.78
C VAL A 221 -1.41 2.70 -8.35
N HIS A 222 -0.56 2.97 -9.32
CA HIS A 222 0.75 3.57 -9.10
C HIS A 222 0.64 5.10 -9.12
N LEU A 223 1.08 5.76 -8.05
CA LEU A 223 1.29 7.20 -8.01
C LEU A 223 2.72 7.47 -8.47
N VAL A 224 2.89 7.95 -9.71
CA VAL A 224 4.20 8.06 -10.38
C VAL A 224 4.64 9.51 -10.48
N LEU A 225 5.80 9.83 -9.94
CA LEU A 225 6.43 11.14 -10.16
C LEU A 225 7.14 11.16 -11.51
N ALA A 226 6.78 12.15 -12.35
CA ALA A 226 7.39 12.35 -13.66
C ALA A 226 7.45 13.85 -14.01
N ARG A 227 8.21 14.18 -15.07
CA ARG A 227 8.34 15.54 -15.60
C ARG A 227 7.55 15.69 -16.88
N THR A 228 6.82 16.79 -16.97
CA THR A 228 6.20 17.23 -18.23
C THR A 228 7.24 17.93 -19.13
N PRO A 229 6.99 18.05 -20.44
CA PRO A 229 7.79 18.94 -21.31
C PRO A 229 7.81 20.35 -20.71
N ASP A 230 8.96 21.02 -20.84
CA ASP A 230 9.16 22.39 -20.36
C ASP A 230 9.06 22.61 -18.84
N ALA A 231 8.98 21.54 -18.05
CA ALA A 231 8.97 21.62 -16.59
C ALA A 231 10.31 22.19 -16.06
N PRO A 232 10.29 23.11 -15.09
CA PRO A 232 11.51 23.65 -14.51
C PRO A 232 12.34 22.55 -13.84
N ALA A 233 13.66 22.75 -13.76
CA ALA A 233 14.55 21.84 -13.05
C ALA A 233 14.23 21.77 -11.54
N GLY A 234 14.67 20.68 -10.90
CA GLY A 234 14.46 20.44 -9.48
C GLY A 234 13.04 19.99 -9.14
N THR A 235 12.67 20.05 -7.87
CA THR A 235 11.40 19.54 -7.34
C THR A 235 10.17 20.26 -7.86
N ARG A 236 10.30 21.56 -8.22
CA ARG A 236 9.18 22.36 -8.74
C ARG A 236 8.67 21.93 -10.12
N GLY A 237 9.44 21.12 -10.86
CA GLY A 237 9.05 20.60 -12.15
C GLY A 237 8.51 19.16 -12.09
N ILE A 238 8.23 18.65 -10.91
CA ILE A 238 7.70 17.29 -10.73
C ILE A 238 6.18 17.34 -10.63
N SER A 239 5.53 16.44 -11.37
CA SER A 239 4.09 16.20 -11.27
C SER A 239 3.82 14.76 -10.87
N LEU A 240 2.63 14.51 -10.30
CA LEU A 240 2.16 13.20 -9.89
C LEU A 240 1.13 12.69 -10.89
N PHE A 241 1.28 11.45 -11.33
CA PHE A 241 0.40 10.78 -12.28
C PHE A 241 -0.18 9.52 -11.67
N LEU A 242 -1.47 9.27 -11.92
CA LEU A 242 -2.14 8.00 -11.61
C LEU A 242 -1.92 7.04 -12.79
N VAL A 243 -1.24 5.94 -12.53
CA VAL A 243 -0.91 4.94 -13.54
C VAL A 243 -1.39 3.58 -13.03
N PRO A 244 -2.58 3.11 -13.42
CA PRO A 244 -3.04 1.79 -13.00
C PRO A 244 -2.25 0.70 -13.75
N LYS A 245 -2.03 -0.45 -13.11
CA LYS A 245 -1.41 -1.63 -13.74
C LYS A 245 -2.24 -2.14 -14.92
N TYR A 246 -3.56 -2.15 -14.75
CA TYR A 246 -4.54 -2.41 -15.80
C TYR A 246 -5.40 -1.16 -16.00
N ARG A 247 -5.49 -0.68 -17.23
CA ARG A 247 -6.34 0.46 -17.59
C ARG A 247 -7.79 0.14 -17.32
N LEU A 248 -8.56 1.15 -16.94
CA LEU A 248 -9.99 0.95 -16.73
C LEU A 248 -10.72 0.82 -18.09
N ASP A 249 -11.61 -0.14 -18.19
CA ASP A 249 -12.51 -0.28 -19.31
C ASP A 249 -13.67 0.74 -19.24
N ALA A 250 -14.60 0.68 -20.17
CA ALA A 250 -15.76 1.57 -20.21
C ALA A 250 -16.71 1.43 -18.99
N ASN A 251 -16.60 0.33 -18.24
CA ASN A 251 -17.39 0.05 -17.04
C ASN A 251 -16.64 0.39 -15.75
N GLY A 252 -15.38 0.87 -15.85
CA GLY A 252 -14.53 1.15 -14.71
C GLY A 252 -13.82 -0.07 -14.13
N ALA A 253 -13.91 -1.24 -14.78
CA ALA A 253 -13.20 -2.46 -14.36
C ALA A 253 -11.77 -2.52 -14.95
N PRO A 254 -10.86 -3.30 -14.33
CA PRO A 254 -9.55 -3.55 -14.90
C PRO A 254 -9.64 -4.20 -16.28
N GLY A 255 -9.08 -3.56 -17.29
CA GLY A 255 -9.08 -3.97 -18.70
C GLY A 255 -7.69 -4.31 -19.21
N ASP A 256 -7.23 -3.60 -20.24
CA ASP A 256 -5.93 -3.86 -20.87
C ASP A 256 -4.75 -3.53 -19.94
N PHE A 257 -3.68 -4.33 -20.05
CA PHE A 257 -2.41 -4.08 -19.38
C PHE A 257 -1.81 -2.73 -19.80
N ASN A 258 -1.32 -1.97 -18.83
CA ASN A 258 -0.92 -0.56 -19.04
C ASN A 258 0.59 -0.36 -19.25
N ASP A 259 1.32 -1.36 -19.75
CA ASP A 259 2.76 -1.27 -20.03
C ASP A 259 3.59 -0.80 -18.80
N VAL A 260 3.25 -1.38 -17.63
CA VAL A 260 3.97 -1.24 -16.37
C VAL A 260 4.60 -2.58 -16.01
N ARG A 261 5.92 -2.73 -16.21
CA ARG A 261 6.58 -4.04 -16.10
C ARG A 261 7.50 -4.10 -14.90
N VAL A 262 7.46 -5.23 -14.19
CA VAL A 262 8.47 -5.55 -13.19
C VAL A 262 9.72 -6.05 -13.91
N VAL A 263 10.82 -5.35 -13.70
CA VAL A 263 12.14 -5.73 -14.25
C VAL A 263 12.85 -6.70 -13.32
N SER A 264 12.73 -6.46 -12.02
CA SER A 264 13.29 -7.29 -10.95
C SER A 264 12.65 -6.94 -9.61
N ILE A 265 12.90 -7.78 -8.60
CA ILE A 265 12.66 -7.45 -7.20
C ILE A 265 13.99 -7.48 -6.44
N GLU A 266 14.08 -6.65 -5.41
CA GLU A 266 15.27 -6.54 -4.57
C GLU A 266 15.42 -7.76 -3.66
N HIS A 267 16.65 -8.26 -3.54
CA HIS A 267 17.03 -9.20 -2.50
C HIS A 267 17.41 -8.42 -1.24
N LYS A 268 16.66 -8.59 -0.16
CA LYS A 268 16.79 -7.79 1.08
C LYS A 268 17.27 -8.65 2.24
N MET A 269 17.71 -8.00 3.31
CA MET A 269 18.11 -8.64 4.56
C MET A 269 16.91 -9.19 5.35
N GLY A 270 15.71 -8.66 5.13
CA GLY A 270 14.46 -9.05 5.77
C GLY A 270 13.25 -8.55 4.97
N LEU A 271 12.04 -8.75 5.50
CA LEU A 271 10.77 -8.37 4.86
C LEU A 271 10.62 -9.01 3.46
N HIS A 272 11.00 -10.27 3.32
CA HIS A 272 11.05 -10.94 2.03
C HIS A 272 9.69 -11.08 1.35
N ALA A 273 8.60 -11.07 2.12
CA ALA A 273 7.23 -11.04 1.58
C ALA A 273 6.78 -9.64 1.11
N SER A 274 7.56 -8.59 1.35
CA SER A 274 7.29 -7.28 0.75
C SER A 274 8.07 -7.17 -0.55
N PRO A 275 7.47 -7.39 -1.73
CA PRO A 275 8.19 -7.27 -2.98
C PRO A 275 8.60 -5.82 -3.18
N THR A 276 9.90 -5.60 -3.30
CA THR A 276 10.49 -4.28 -3.55
C THR A 276 10.91 -4.25 -5.00
N CYS A 277 10.07 -3.68 -5.86
CA CYS A 277 10.16 -3.82 -7.30
C CYS A 277 11.04 -2.75 -7.96
N VAL A 278 11.68 -3.13 -9.05
CA VAL A 278 12.10 -2.23 -10.12
C VAL A 278 11.01 -2.26 -11.17
N LEU A 279 10.38 -1.12 -11.43
CA LEU A 279 9.32 -0.98 -12.42
C LEU A 279 9.79 -0.18 -13.62
N SER A 280 9.50 -0.67 -14.82
CA SER A 280 9.65 0.06 -16.09
C SER A 280 8.29 0.47 -16.62
N PHE A 281 8.17 1.72 -17.00
CA PHE A 281 6.97 2.34 -17.55
C PHE A 281 7.19 2.69 -19.00
N GLY A 282 6.31 2.26 -19.89
CA GLY A 282 6.30 2.68 -21.29
C GLY A 282 7.39 2.04 -22.15
N ASP A 283 7.78 0.80 -21.91
CA ASP A 283 8.74 0.07 -22.75
C ASP A 283 8.25 -0.09 -24.20
N HIS A 284 6.93 -0.14 -24.41
CA HIS A 284 6.27 -0.24 -25.70
C HIS A 284 5.54 1.05 -26.08
N ASP A 285 5.87 2.19 -25.45
CA ASP A 285 5.26 3.50 -25.65
C ASP A 285 3.72 3.52 -25.44
N SER A 286 3.18 2.57 -24.65
CA SER A 286 1.74 2.40 -24.41
C SER A 286 1.29 2.64 -22.95
N CYS A 287 2.19 3.02 -22.05
CA CYS A 287 1.85 3.37 -20.68
C CYS A 287 1.11 4.70 -20.60
N VAL A 288 -0.06 4.69 -19.95
CA VAL A 288 -0.98 5.83 -19.83
C VAL A 288 -1.16 6.20 -18.36
N GLY A 289 -1.06 7.50 -18.09
CA GLY A 289 -1.31 8.08 -16.77
C GLY A 289 -2.16 9.34 -16.85
#